data_b194abad1bfb316b196c3df50eebcc7d
#
_entry.id   b194abad1bfb316b196c3df50eebcc7d
#
_cell.length_a   1.000
_cell.length_b   1.000
_cell.length_c   1.000
_cell.angle_alpha   90.00
_cell.angle_beta   90.00
_cell.angle_gamma   90.00
#
_symmetry.space_group_name_H-M   'P 1'
#
loop_
_entity.id
_entity.type
_entity.pdbx_description
1 polymer ?
#
loop_
_entity_poly.entity_id
_entity_poly.type
_entity_poly.pdbx_seq_one_letter_code
_entity_poly.pdbx_strand_id
1 'polypeptide(L)'
;MRVGCLAEAVGNRMEGFNVAVVGATDIVGQEVVKVLEQRKFPVASIQLLSPQYSSGVRLLFNHQRIEVREAKTEAFRDVDIAFFCAGADVSRRLAPLAAEAGAVVIDNSSAFRMNPRVPLVVPEVNPGDIEWHKGIIASPKCSTIQMVVALYPLHKANAIRRIVVSTYESVSSSGSAALKEMTNQARLVLEGRRICPHVYSHQIAFNILPEIGVFLDNGYTKEEQRMAEETRKILHVEDIAISATCVRVPVWFGHSEAVNVEFSSPITSEEVMKILAQAVGVRVLDDPTVSFYPQPWAASGSDHVFVGRIRRDVSHPNGFVMWIVADNVRKGAALNVVQIAEEGIERGWICPRESLASLNE
;
A
#
# COMPACT_ATOMS: atom_id res chain seq x y z
N MET A 1 16.94 -22.19 -16.21
CA MET A 1 17.98 -22.72 -15.32
C MET A 1 18.34 -21.65 -14.32
N ARG A 2 17.64 -21.56 -13.18
CA ARG A 2 18.01 -20.81 -11.96
C ARG A 2 17.40 -21.54 -10.76
N VAL A 3 17.90 -22.73 -10.52
CA VAL A 3 17.62 -23.51 -9.30
C VAL A 3 19.00 -23.72 -8.67
N GLY A 4 19.36 -22.98 -7.68
CA GLY A 4 20.66 -23.17 -7.04
C GLY A 4 21.13 -22.10 -6.04
N CYS A 5 20.26 -21.21 -5.55
CA CYS A 5 20.70 -20.23 -4.52
C CYS A 5 20.33 -20.63 -3.07
N LEU A 6 19.80 -21.85 -2.85
CA LEU A 6 19.14 -22.22 -1.59
C LEU A 6 19.96 -23.14 -0.65
N ALA A 7 21.18 -23.56 -0.98
CA ALA A 7 21.89 -24.56 -0.16
C ALA A 7 23.18 -24.06 0.50
N GLU A 8 23.79 -22.96 0.09
CA GLU A 8 25.08 -22.50 0.63
C GLU A 8 25.03 -21.23 1.49
N ALA A 9 23.92 -20.50 1.48
CA ALA A 9 23.78 -19.22 2.21
C ALA A 9 23.46 -19.33 3.72
N VAL A 10 23.26 -20.52 4.26
CA VAL A 10 22.91 -20.72 5.69
C VAL A 10 24.14 -20.71 6.62
N GLY A 11 25.33 -20.66 6.07
CA GLY A 11 26.58 -20.78 6.84
C GLY A 11 27.47 -19.53 6.93
N ASN A 12 27.23 -18.48 6.14
CA ASN A 12 28.08 -17.28 6.20
C ASN A 12 27.21 -16.01 6.17
N ARG A 13 27.50 -15.04 7.04
CA ARG A 13 26.90 -13.72 7.22
C ARG A 13 26.13 -13.27 5.98
N MET A 14 24.79 -13.17 6.06
CA MET A 14 24.05 -12.44 5.02
C MET A 14 24.59 -11.02 5.00
N GLU A 15 25.41 -10.71 3.99
CA GLU A 15 25.68 -9.34 3.64
C GLU A 15 24.33 -8.71 3.32
N GLY A 16 23.95 -7.61 4.02
CA GLY A 16 22.66 -6.97 3.83
C GLY A 16 22.53 -6.39 2.43
N PHE A 17 21.36 -5.89 2.09
CA PHE A 17 21.06 -5.30 0.79
C PHE A 17 21.44 -3.83 0.73
N ASN A 18 21.90 -3.36 -0.42
CA ASN A 18 22.02 -1.95 -0.74
C ASN A 18 20.64 -1.41 -1.14
N VAL A 19 20.06 -0.57 -0.30
CA VAL A 19 18.69 -0.09 -0.44
C VAL A 19 18.64 1.36 -0.88
N ALA A 20 17.72 1.69 -1.79
CA ALA A 20 17.38 3.08 -2.11
C ALA A 20 15.90 3.34 -1.79
N VAL A 21 15.60 4.52 -1.21
CA VAL A 21 14.24 5.01 -1.02
C VAL A 21 14.05 6.28 -1.84
N VAL A 22 13.29 6.20 -2.93
CA VAL A 22 12.98 7.32 -3.82
C VAL A 22 11.69 8.00 -3.37
N GLY A 23 11.75 9.30 -3.07
CA GLY A 23 10.68 10.02 -2.38
C GLY A 23 10.82 9.94 -0.86
N ALA A 24 12.04 9.81 -0.35
CA ALA A 24 12.32 9.65 1.08
C ALA A 24 11.78 10.79 1.97
N THR A 25 11.56 11.98 1.41
CA THR A 25 10.97 13.13 2.13
C THR A 25 9.45 13.15 2.15
N ASP A 26 8.80 12.32 1.35
CA ASP A 26 7.35 12.18 1.32
C ASP A 26 6.85 11.34 2.51
N ILE A 27 5.56 11.48 2.85
CA ILE A 27 4.96 10.79 4.01
C ILE A 27 5.20 9.27 3.95
N VAL A 28 4.97 8.67 2.79
CA VAL A 28 5.17 7.22 2.59
C VAL A 28 6.65 6.85 2.63
N GLY A 29 7.52 7.64 1.99
CA GLY A 29 8.97 7.39 1.99
C GLY A 29 9.57 7.44 3.39
N GLN A 30 9.17 8.42 4.21
CA GLN A 30 9.57 8.49 5.62
C GLN A 30 9.07 7.28 6.43
N GLU A 31 7.86 6.81 6.15
CA GLU A 31 7.33 5.63 6.81
C GLU A 31 8.03 4.34 6.35
N VAL A 32 8.44 4.24 5.07
CA VAL A 32 9.29 3.12 4.58
C VAL A 32 10.60 3.06 5.38
N VAL A 33 11.28 4.20 5.56
CA VAL A 33 12.52 4.27 6.35
C VAL A 33 12.30 3.74 7.78
N LYS A 34 11.21 4.15 8.45
CA LYS A 34 10.87 3.67 9.79
C LYS A 34 10.52 2.17 9.82
N VAL A 35 9.76 1.69 8.83
CA VAL A 35 9.37 0.26 8.74
C VAL A 35 10.61 -0.61 8.54
N LEU A 36 11.56 -0.19 7.69
CA LEU A 36 12.84 -0.90 7.52
C LEU A 36 13.61 -1.04 8.85
N GLU A 37 13.68 0.02 9.67
CA GLU A 37 14.28 -0.04 11.00
C GLU A 37 13.53 -0.98 11.94
N GLN A 38 12.22 -0.79 12.07
CA GLN A 38 11.37 -1.54 13.01
C GLN A 38 11.36 -3.04 12.73
N ARG A 39 11.37 -3.41 11.44
CA ARG A 39 11.40 -4.80 11.00
C ARG A 39 12.81 -5.40 10.94
N LYS A 40 13.84 -4.59 11.26
CA LYS A 40 15.24 -5.02 11.16
C LYS A 40 15.57 -5.58 9.78
N PHE A 41 15.05 -4.92 8.75
CA PHE A 41 15.31 -5.31 7.36
C PHE A 41 16.84 -5.38 7.14
N PRO A 42 17.36 -6.38 6.43
CA PRO A 42 18.82 -6.58 6.27
C PRO A 42 19.43 -5.54 5.34
N VAL A 43 19.68 -4.33 5.83
CA VAL A 43 20.27 -3.21 5.10
C VAL A 43 21.77 -3.15 5.30
N ALA A 44 22.56 -3.34 4.24
CA ALA A 44 24.01 -3.08 4.22
C ALA A 44 24.31 -1.58 4.06
N SER A 45 23.62 -0.94 3.11
CA SER A 45 23.68 0.51 2.91
C SER A 45 22.32 1.07 2.53
N ILE A 46 22.07 2.35 2.85
CA ILE A 46 20.81 3.02 2.48
C ILE A 46 21.12 4.36 1.77
N GLN A 47 20.45 4.57 0.65
CA GLN A 47 20.41 5.84 -0.06
C GLN A 47 18.99 6.43 0.01
N LEU A 48 18.91 7.66 0.51
CA LEU A 48 17.66 8.41 0.58
C LEU A 48 17.64 9.41 -0.59
N LEU A 49 16.67 9.24 -1.48
CA LEU A 49 16.60 9.97 -2.74
C LEU A 49 15.28 10.75 -2.83
N SER A 50 15.35 11.95 -3.39
CA SER A 50 14.14 12.75 -3.65
C SER A 50 14.33 13.69 -4.86
N PRO A 51 13.27 14.37 -5.34
CA PRO A 51 13.43 15.46 -6.30
C PRO A 51 14.42 16.52 -5.82
N GLN A 52 15.04 17.25 -6.75
CA GLN A 52 16.10 18.23 -6.46
C GLN A 52 15.74 19.24 -5.36
N TYR A 53 14.52 19.72 -5.31
CA TYR A 53 14.05 20.70 -4.32
C TYR A 53 14.03 20.17 -2.87
N SER A 54 14.15 18.88 -2.66
CA SER A 54 14.21 18.24 -1.35
C SER A 54 15.57 17.66 -1.00
N SER A 55 16.58 17.83 -1.87
CA SER A 55 17.95 17.39 -1.59
C SER A 55 18.59 18.22 -0.47
N GLY A 56 19.54 17.62 0.26
CA GLY A 56 20.23 18.26 1.39
C GLY A 56 19.48 18.14 2.74
N VAL A 57 18.21 17.69 2.76
CA VAL A 57 17.51 17.30 4.00
C VAL A 57 18.20 16.07 4.58
N ARG A 58 18.22 15.94 5.92
CA ARG A 58 18.73 14.74 6.60
C ARG A 58 17.61 14.03 7.32
N LEU A 59 17.51 12.74 7.08
CA LEU A 59 16.60 11.85 7.80
C LEU A 59 17.39 10.88 8.68
N LEU A 60 16.75 10.38 9.74
CA LEU A 60 17.36 9.44 10.67
C LEU A 60 17.10 8.00 10.19
N PHE A 61 18.14 7.16 10.19
CA PHE A 61 18.05 5.72 10.00
C PHE A 61 19.11 5.04 10.88
N ASN A 62 18.71 4.08 11.70
CA ASN A 62 19.59 3.39 12.66
C ASN A 62 20.47 4.37 13.47
N HIS A 63 19.85 5.43 14.03
CA HIS A 63 20.51 6.50 14.78
C HIS A 63 21.53 7.34 14.00
N GLN A 64 21.65 7.14 12.69
CA GLN A 64 22.53 7.92 11.80
C GLN A 64 21.72 8.93 10.97
N ARG A 65 22.27 10.13 10.78
CA ARG A 65 21.68 11.15 9.91
C ARG A 65 22.14 10.93 8.49
N ILE A 66 21.25 10.42 7.65
CA ILE A 66 21.50 10.18 6.23
C ILE A 66 21.03 11.40 5.43
N GLU A 67 21.90 11.92 4.60
CA GLU A 67 21.55 13.04 3.71
C GLU A 67 20.70 12.55 2.54
N VAL A 68 19.62 13.28 2.28
CA VAL A 68 18.77 13.05 1.11
C VAL A 68 19.45 13.66 -0.11
N ARG A 69 19.68 12.85 -1.14
CA ARG A 69 20.30 13.25 -2.41
C ARG A 69 19.27 13.35 -3.52
N GLU A 70 19.65 14.01 -4.60
CA GLU A 70 18.80 14.05 -5.80
C GLU A 70 18.69 12.67 -6.46
N ALA A 71 17.46 12.27 -6.82
CA ALA A 71 17.18 11.04 -7.53
C ALA A 71 17.62 11.15 -9.00
N LYS A 72 18.79 10.60 -9.30
CA LYS A 72 19.41 10.52 -10.65
C LYS A 72 19.70 9.07 -11.00
N THR A 73 19.87 8.79 -12.29
CA THR A 73 20.15 7.43 -12.80
C THR A 73 21.39 6.80 -12.15
N GLU A 74 22.44 7.60 -11.94
CA GLU A 74 23.70 7.14 -11.37
C GLU A 74 23.58 6.65 -9.92
N ALA A 75 22.54 7.10 -9.21
CA ALA A 75 22.29 6.67 -7.82
C ALA A 75 21.88 5.19 -7.71
N PHE A 76 21.53 4.53 -8.81
CA PHE A 76 21.08 3.15 -8.80
C PHE A 76 22.14 2.09 -9.13
N ARG A 77 23.40 2.50 -9.36
CA ARG A 77 24.47 1.58 -9.82
C ARG A 77 24.69 0.38 -8.91
N ASP A 78 24.72 0.61 -7.60
CA ASP A 78 25.03 -0.43 -6.60
C ASP A 78 23.82 -0.74 -5.71
N VAL A 79 22.61 -0.44 -6.19
CA VAL A 79 21.36 -0.67 -5.45
C VAL A 79 20.82 -2.05 -5.78
N ASP A 80 20.52 -2.84 -4.75
CA ASP A 80 19.87 -4.14 -4.88
C ASP A 80 18.34 -3.99 -4.91
N ILE A 81 17.79 -3.16 -4.00
CA ILE A 81 16.35 -2.93 -3.86
C ILE A 81 16.08 -1.44 -3.83
N ALA A 82 15.15 -0.98 -4.67
CA ALA A 82 14.73 0.42 -4.71
C ALA A 82 13.22 0.56 -4.43
N PHE A 83 12.87 1.18 -3.30
CA PHE A 83 11.48 1.53 -2.95
C PHE A 83 11.10 2.87 -3.55
N PHE A 84 10.10 2.89 -4.43
CA PHE A 84 9.62 4.10 -5.10
C PHE A 84 8.34 4.63 -4.46
N CYS A 85 8.45 5.81 -3.83
CA CYS A 85 7.38 6.49 -3.09
C CYS A 85 7.11 7.93 -3.60
N ALA A 86 7.71 8.34 -4.72
CA ALA A 86 7.73 9.73 -5.21
C ALA A 86 6.66 10.06 -6.27
N GLY A 87 5.64 9.23 -6.42
CA GLY A 87 4.56 9.44 -7.39
C GLY A 87 4.85 8.92 -8.81
N ALA A 88 3.79 8.84 -9.62
CA ALA A 88 3.79 8.09 -10.88
C ALA A 88 4.73 8.65 -11.95
N ASP A 89 4.92 9.97 -12.02
CA ASP A 89 5.79 10.59 -13.04
C ASP A 89 7.26 10.28 -12.78
N VAL A 90 7.67 10.32 -11.52
CA VAL A 90 9.02 9.92 -11.10
C VAL A 90 9.26 8.44 -11.36
N SER A 91 8.29 7.60 -11.00
CA SER A 91 8.37 6.15 -11.23
C SER A 91 8.46 5.81 -12.72
N ARG A 92 7.60 6.39 -13.57
CA ARG A 92 7.70 6.17 -15.02
C ARG A 92 9.06 6.51 -15.60
N ARG A 93 9.70 7.56 -15.07
CA ARG A 93 10.99 8.02 -15.58
C ARG A 93 12.16 7.20 -15.03
N LEU A 94 12.19 6.93 -13.72
CA LEU A 94 13.39 6.39 -13.05
C LEU A 94 13.31 4.89 -12.75
N ALA A 95 12.13 4.30 -12.56
CA ALA A 95 12.04 2.89 -12.21
C ALA A 95 12.58 1.94 -13.29
N PRO A 96 12.32 2.17 -14.61
CA PRO A 96 12.96 1.37 -15.65
C PRO A 96 14.49 1.47 -15.63
N LEU A 97 15.03 2.67 -15.41
CA LEU A 97 16.49 2.90 -15.36
C LEU A 97 17.12 2.23 -14.13
N ALA A 98 16.45 2.23 -13.00
CA ALA A 98 16.88 1.50 -11.81
C ALA A 98 16.87 -0.01 -12.05
N ALA A 99 15.84 -0.54 -12.70
CA ALA A 99 15.76 -1.95 -13.07
C ALA A 99 16.82 -2.36 -14.12
N GLU A 100 17.09 -1.52 -15.12
CA GLU A 100 18.17 -1.69 -16.10
C GLU A 100 19.54 -1.68 -15.41
N ALA A 101 19.73 -0.82 -14.40
CA ALA A 101 20.92 -0.83 -13.55
C ALA A 101 21.02 -2.07 -12.67
N GLY A 102 20.00 -2.96 -12.62
CA GLY A 102 19.97 -4.25 -11.94
C GLY A 102 19.31 -4.22 -10.56
N ALA A 103 18.73 -3.09 -10.12
CA ALA A 103 17.94 -3.04 -8.91
C ALA A 103 16.57 -3.72 -9.08
N VAL A 104 16.07 -4.38 -8.04
CA VAL A 104 14.64 -4.73 -7.98
C VAL A 104 13.87 -3.53 -7.44
N VAL A 105 13.01 -2.97 -8.29
CA VAL A 105 12.16 -1.83 -7.95
C VAL A 105 10.85 -2.31 -7.37
N ILE A 106 10.47 -1.79 -6.19
CA ILE A 106 9.15 -1.98 -5.61
C ILE A 106 8.44 -0.62 -5.63
N ASP A 107 7.47 -0.48 -6.54
CA ASP A 107 6.82 0.79 -6.85
C ASP A 107 5.47 0.94 -6.15
N ASN A 108 5.38 1.90 -5.24
CA ASN A 108 4.13 2.25 -4.57
C ASN A 108 3.23 3.19 -5.40
N SER A 109 3.72 3.70 -6.51
CA SER A 109 2.95 4.60 -7.36
C SER A 109 1.93 3.88 -8.24
N SER A 110 1.10 4.64 -8.93
CA SER A 110 0.14 4.06 -9.89
C SER A 110 0.73 3.79 -11.29
N ALA A 111 2.05 3.97 -11.48
CA ALA A 111 2.67 3.97 -12.80
C ALA A 111 2.56 2.63 -13.52
N PHE A 112 2.73 1.52 -12.79
CA PHE A 112 2.89 0.18 -13.38
C PHE A 112 1.81 -0.82 -12.94
N ARG A 113 0.87 -0.45 -12.06
CA ARG A 113 -0.10 -1.38 -11.45
C ARG A 113 -0.87 -2.21 -12.48
N MET A 114 -1.34 -1.58 -13.55
CA MET A 114 -2.12 -2.26 -14.58
C MET A 114 -1.29 -2.73 -15.79
N ASN A 115 0.06 -2.62 -15.71
CA ASN A 115 0.92 -3.20 -16.73
C ASN A 115 0.89 -4.74 -16.62
N PRO A 116 0.52 -5.49 -17.68
CA PRO A 116 0.42 -6.96 -17.62
C PRO A 116 1.78 -7.67 -17.41
N ARG A 117 2.89 -6.98 -17.65
CA ARG A 117 4.25 -7.49 -17.46
C ARG A 117 4.85 -7.16 -16.09
N VAL A 118 4.10 -6.48 -15.22
CA VAL A 118 4.52 -6.10 -13.87
C VAL A 118 3.58 -6.73 -12.86
N PRO A 119 4.07 -7.54 -11.91
CA PRO A 119 3.24 -8.10 -10.85
C PRO A 119 2.70 -6.99 -9.95
N LEU A 120 1.45 -7.14 -9.53
CA LEU A 120 0.77 -6.28 -8.58
C LEU A 120 0.52 -7.08 -7.30
N VAL A 121 1.25 -6.77 -6.23
CA VAL A 121 1.42 -7.71 -5.12
C VAL A 121 0.89 -7.16 -3.78
N VAL A 122 0.15 -8.02 -3.10
CA VAL A 122 -0.17 -7.95 -1.67
C VAL A 122 0.30 -9.26 -1.04
N PRO A 123 1.33 -9.25 -0.19
CA PRO A 123 1.96 -10.48 0.32
C PRO A 123 1.01 -11.45 1.00
N GLU A 124 -0.04 -10.98 1.68
CA GLU A 124 -1.05 -11.83 2.31
C GLU A 124 -2.02 -12.49 1.31
N VAL A 125 -1.98 -12.09 0.02
CA VAL A 125 -2.94 -12.50 -1.01
C VAL A 125 -2.28 -13.31 -2.12
N ASN A 126 -1.32 -12.70 -2.81
CA ASN A 126 -0.70 -13.26 -4.01
C ASN A 126 0.85 -13.17 -3.99
N PRO A 127 1.53 -13.64 -2.92
CA PRO A 127 2.98 -13.52 -2.81
C PRO A 127 3.73 -14.25 -3.96
N GLY A 128 3.13 -15.31 -4.52
CA GLY A 128 3.70 -16.04 -5.65
C GLY A 128 3.92 -15.18 -6.91
N ASP A 129 3.20 -14.09 -7.06
CA ASP A 129 3.36 -13.21 -8.22
C ASP A 129 4.71 -12.49 -8.24
N ILE A 130 5.41 -12.41 -7.12
CA ILE A 130 6.76 -11.85 -7.04
C ILE A 130 7.72 -12.63 -7.97
N GLU A 131 7.58 -13.94 -8.10
CA GLU A 131 8.48 -14.81 -8.85
C GLU A 131 8.72 -14.39 -10.31
N TRP A 132 7.65 -13.88 -10.96
CA TRP A 132 7.74 -13.53 -12.38
C TRP A 132 8.09 -12.06 -12.66
N HIS A 133 8.53 -11.30 -11.65
CA HIS A 133 8.97 -9.92 -11.86
C HIS A 133 10.12 -9.83 -12.87
N LYS A 134 10.15 -8.72 -13.61
CA LYS A 134 11.23 -8.39 -14.57
C LYS A 134 11.96 -7.11 -14.14
N GLY A 135 12.30 -7.05 -12.85
CA GLY A 135 12.97 -5.90 -12.25
C GLY A 135 12.02 -4.86 -11.64
N ILE A 136 10.71 -4.90 -11.91
CA ILE A 136 9.73 -4.00 -11.30
C ILE A 136 8.58 -4.82 -10.72
N ILE A 137 8.19 -4.49 -9.48
CA ILE A 137 7.03 -5.02 -8.76
C ILE A 137 6.18 -3.83 -8.33
N ALA A 138 4.87 -3.86 -8.59
CA ALA A 138 3.96 -2.80 -8.20
C ALA A 138 3.22 -3.15 -6.90
N SER A 139 3.03 -2.15 -6.04
CA SER A 139 2.15 -2.19 -4.87
C SER A 139 0.82 -1.52 -5.20
N PRO A 140 -0.33 -2.10 -4.80
CA PRO A 140 -1.64 -1.55 -5.10
C PRO A 140 -1.94 -0.24 -4.37
N LYS A 141 -3.12 0.33 -4.63
CA LYS A 141 -3.65 1.45 -3.85
C LYS A 141 -3.95 1.01 -2.41
N CYS A 142 -3.78 1.93 -1.46
CA CYS A 142 -3.99 1.68 -0.03
C CYS A 142 -5.38 1.08 0.29
N SER A 143 -6.45 1.63 -0.30
CA SER A 143 -7.80 1.08 -0.16
C SER A 143 -7.92 -0.32 -0.77
N THR A 144 -7.34 -0.57 -1.95
CA THR A 144 -7.32 -1.91 -2.52
C THR A 144 -6.60 -2.91 -1.61
N ILE A 145 -5.43 -2.54 -1.05
CA ILE A 145 -4.66 -3.42 -0.15
C ILE A 145 -5.51 -3.84 1.04
N GLN A 146 -6.09 -2.90 1.78
CA GLN A 146 -6.87 -3.23 2.98
C GLN A 146 -8.11 -4.07 2.66
N MET A 147 -8.80 -3.77 1.56
CA MET A 147 -9.95 -4.55 1.13
C MET A 147 -9.57 -5.99 0.78
N VAL A 148 -8.56 -6.20 -0.06
CA VAL A 148 -8.21 -7.56 -0.49
C VAL A 148 -7.61 -8.40 0.63
N VAL A 149 -6.86 -7.81 1.57
CA VAL A 149 -6.36 -8.52 2.76
C VAL A 149 -7.51 -9.05 3.61
N ALA A 150 -8.58 -8.26 3.78
CA ALA A 150 -9.77 -8.70 4.52
C ALA A 150 -10.61 -9.72 3.73
N LEU A 151 -10.77 -9.53 2.42
CA LEU A 151 -11.70 -10.32 1.62
C LEU A 151 -11.11 -11.62 1.07
N TYR A 152 -9.80 -11.70 0.85
CA TYR A 152 -9.16 -12.86 0.25
C TYR A 152 -9.39 -14.17 1.04
N PRO A 153 -9.23 -14.23 2.37
CA PRO A 153 -9.51 -15.45 3.13
C PRO A 153 -10.97 -15.89 3.02
N LEU A 154 -11.91 -14.94 2.93
CA LEU A 154 -13.32 -15.23 2.70
C LEU A 154 -13.56 -15.76 1.28
N HIS A 155 -12.94 -15.14 0.27
CA HIS A 155 -13.03 -15.54 -1.13
C HIS A 155 -12.47 -16.97 -1.36
N LYS A 156 -11.38 -17.31 -0.66
CA LYS A 156 -10.82 -18.68 -0.70
C LYS A 156 -11.78 -19.73 -0.13
N ALA A 157 -12.51 -19.38 0.93
CA ALA A 157 -13.44 -20.29 1.58
C ALA A 157 -14.77 -20.41 0.81
N ASN A 158 -15.24 -19.29 0.26
CA ASN A 158 -16.50 -19.20 -0.49
C ASN A 158 -16.38 -18.06 -1.51
N ALA A 159 -16.39 -18.38 -2.79
CA ALA A 159 -16.14 -17.42 -3.85
C ALA A 159 -17.07 -16.19 -3.76
N ILE A 160 -16.47 -15.00 -3.69
CA ILE A 160 -17.20 -13.73 -3.75
C ILE A 160 -17.55 -13.46 -5.22
N ARG A 161 -18.82 -13.14 -5.46
CA ARG A 161 -19.39 -12.83 -6.79
C ARG A 161 -19.50 -11.34 -7.03
N ARG A 162 -19.79 -10.59 -5.96
CA ARG A 162 -19.97 -9.14 -6.06
C ARG A 162 -19.42 -8.44 -4.83
N ILE A 163 -18.83 -7.27 -5.06
CA ILE A 163 -18.36 -6.34 -4.03
C ILE A 163 -18.96 -4.97 -4.31
N VAL A 164 -19.61 -4.37 -3.33
CA VAL A 164 -19.93 -2.94 -3.32
C VAL A 164 -19.17 -2.31 -2.18
N VAL A 165 -18.37 -1.28 -2.49
CA VAL A 165 -17.54 -0.64 -1.50
C VAL A 165 -17.67 0.87 -1.56
N SER A 166 -17.85 1.49 -0.39
CA SER A 166 -17.66 2.94 -0.21
C SER A 166 -16.44 3.15 0.66
N THR A 167 -15.43 3.89 0.13
CA THR A 167 -14.22 4.22 0.88
C THR A 167 -14.35 5.58 1.54
N TYR A 168 -13.80 5.71 2.74
CA TYR A 168 -13.67 6.96 3.50
C TYR A 168 -12.18 7.22 3.68
N GLU A 169 -11.61 7.97 2.73
CA GLU A 169 -10.16 8.11 2.61
C GLU A 169 -9.64 9.36 3.30
N SER A 170 -8.69 9.17 4.20
CA SER A 170 -8.01 10.23 4.93
C SER A 170 -7.18 11.15 4.02
N VAL A 171 -6.96 12.38 4.44
CA VAL A 171 -6.22 13.40 3.66
C VAL A 171 -4.74 13.11 3.50
N SER A 172 -4.14 12.27 4.36
CA SER A 172 -2.72 11.88 4.27
C SER A 172 -2.34 11.25 2.94
N SER A 173 -3.29 10.56 2.27
CA SER A 173 -3.04 9.98 0.95
C SER A 173 -2.85 11.02 -0.17
N SER A 174 -3.24 12.27 0.07
CA SER A 174 -2.97 13.42 -0.81
C SER A 174 -1.69 14.18 -0.43
N GLY A 175 -0.92 13.66 0.53
CA GLY A 175 0.38 14.21 0.92
C GLY A 175 0.33 15.31 1.99
N SER A 176 1.50 15.83 2.33
CA SER A 176 1.67 16.79 3.44
C SER A 176 0.96 18.13 3.21
N ALA A 177 0.82 18.56 1.95
CA ALA A 177 0.10 19.80 1.63
C ALA A 177 -1.38 19.69 2.00
N ALA A 178 -2.02 18.54 1.74
CA ALA A 178 -3.41 18.29 2.09
C ALA A 178 -3.64 18.25 3.61
N LEU A 179 -2.73 17.65 4.37
CA LEU A 179 -2.77 17.66 5.83
C LEU A 179 -2.70 19.08 6.39
N LYS A 180 -1.78 19.91 5.87
CA LYS A 180 -1.65 21.31 6.25
C LYS A 180 -2.89 22.11 5.87
N GLU A 181 -3.43 21.91 4.67
CA GLU A 181 -4.64 22.59 4.22
C GLU A 181 -5.84 22.25 5.11
N MET A 182 -6.12 20.99 5.37
CA MET A 182 -7.22 20.58 6.25
C MET A 182 -7.09 21.19 7.65
N THR A 183 -5.89 21.12 8.24
CA THR A 183 -5.65 21.67 9.58
C THR A 183 -5.86 23.19 9.62
N ASN A 184 -5.34 23.91 8.60
CA ASN A 184 -5.53 25.35 8.50
C ASN A 184 -6.99 25.74 8.26
N GLN A 185 -7.70 25.03 7.38
CA GLN A 185 -9.12 25.24 7.14
C GLN A 185 -9.95 25.03 8.41
N ALA A 186 -9.68 23.96 9.19
CA ALA A 186 -10.37 23.71 10.45
C ALA A 186 -10.21 24.88 11.42
N ARG A 187 -8.99 25.42 11.57
CA ARG A 187 -8.73 26.61 12.39
C ARG A 187 -9.50 27.83 11.89
N LEU A 188 -9.46 28.11 10.57
CA LEU A 188 -10.16 29.25 9.98
C LEU A 188 -11.69 29.19 10.16
N VAL A 189 -12.28 27.98 10.02
CA VAL A 189 -13.73 27.76 10.27
C VAL A 189 -14.08 28.13 11.71
N LEU A 190 -13.31 27.64 12.68
CA LEU A 190 -13.55 27.87 14.10
C LEU A 190 -13.38 29.37 14.48
N GLU A 191 -12.53 30.08 13.75
CA GLU A 191 -12.33 31.55 13.88
C GLU A 191 -13.38 32.37 13.10
N GLY A 192 -14.33 31.74 12.39
CA GLY A 192 -15.33 32.46 11.55
C GLY A 192 -14.71 33.15 10.32
N ARG A 193 -13.55 32.70 9.88
CA ARG A 193 -12.79 33.31 8.77
C ARG A 193 -13.07 32.60 7.46
N ARG A 194 -12.90 33.33 6.36
CA ARG A 194 -13.09 32.82 5.00
C ARG A 194 -12.01 31.77 4.65
N ILE A 195 -12.43 30.67 4.00
CA ILE A 195 -11.57 29.62 3.47
C ILE A 195 -11.38 29.82 1.97
N CYS A 196 -10.17 29.47 1.50
CA CYS A 196 -9.84 29.34 0.10
C CYS A 196 -9.16 27.97 -0.09
N PRO A 197 -9.82 26.96 -0.71
CA PRO A 197 -9.21 25.67 -1.02
C PRO A 197 -8.11 25.80 -2.08
N HIS A 198 -7.04 25.00 -1.95
CA HIS A 198 -5.90 24.98 -2.88
C HIS A 198 -5.53 23.58 -3.34
N VAL A 199 -5.61 22.58 -2.45
CA VAL A 199 -5.28 21.18 -2.76
C VAL A 199 -6.51 20.45 -3.30
N TYR A 200 -7.66 20.71 -2.72
CA TYR A 200 -8.94 20.14 -3.13
C TYR A 200 -9.80 21.16 -3.88
N SER A 201 -10.74 20.67 -4.69
CA SER A 201 -11.71 21.51 -5.40
C SER A 201 -12.67 22.26 -4.46
N HIS A 202 -12.88 21.71 -3.24
CA HIS A 202 -13.77 22.24 -2.22
C HIS A 202 -13.12 22.20 -0.83
N GLN A 203 -13.73 22.91 0.12
CA GLN A 203 -13.36 22.85 1.52
C GLN A 203 -13.43 21.38 1.99
N ILE A 204 -12.35 20.90 2.65
CA ILE A 204 -12.31 19.57 3.25
C ILE A 204 -12.59 19.58 4.75
N ALA A 205 -12.19 20.61 5.48
CA ALA A 205 -12.47 20.69 6.90
C ALA A 205 -13.98 20.71 7.18
N PHE A 206 -14.44 19.79 8.04
CA PHE A 206 -15.86 19.59 8.38
C PHE A 206 -16.76 19.26 7.17
N ASN A 207 -16.21 18.64 6.14
CA ASN A 207 -16.92 18.29 4.90
C ASN A 207 -16.46 16.93 4.38
N ILE A 208 -17.20 16.35 3.43
CA ILE A 208 -16.83 15.15 2.68
C ILE A 208 -16.88 15.44 1.19
N LEU A 209 -15.93 14.86 0.42
CA LEU A 209 -15.84 15.08 -1.03
C LEU A 209 -15.92 13.73 -1.73
N PRO A 210 -17.02 13.42 -2.48
CA PRO A 210 -17.16 12.17 -3.22
C PRO A 210 -16.42 12.26 -4.57
N GLU A 211 -15.13 12.63 -4.49
CA GLU A 211 -14.26 12.85 -5.64
C GLU A 211 -12.81 12.53 -5.24
N ILE A 212 -12.30 11.40 -5.75
CA ILE A 212 -10.89 11.06 -5.62
C ILE A 212 -10.33 10.74 -7.00
N GLY A 213 -9.46 11.62 -7.51
CA GLY A 213 -8.93 11.56 -8.86
C GLY A 213 -9.86 12.20 -9.89
N VAL A 214 -9.57 11.98 -11.18
CA VAL A 214 -10.31 12.57 -12.29
C VAL A 214 -11.53 11.74 -12.65
N PHE A 215 -12.62 12.39 -13.03
CA PHE A 215 -13.81 11.72 -13.55
C PHE A 215 -13.55 11.17 -14.95
N LEU A 216 -14.17 10.03 -15.23
CA LEU A 216 -14.20 9.36 -16.52
C LEU A 216 -15.57 9.55 -17.18
N ASP A 217 -15.66 9.26 -18.48
CA ASP A 217 -16.89 9.43 -19.27
C ASP A 217 -18.07 8.57 -18.77
N ASN A 218 -17.79 7.48 -18.05
CA ASN A 218 -18.79 6.60 -17.45
C ASN A 218 -19.30 7.08 -16.08
N GLY A 219 -18.87 8.25 -15.60
CA GLY A 219 -19.27 8.84 -14.33
C GLY A 219 -18.50 8.34 -13.12
N TYR A 220 -17.66 7.31 -13.24
CA TYR A 220 -16.73 6.88 -12.19
C TYR A 220 -15.50 7.78 -12.17
N THR A 221 -14.82 7.85 -11.02
CA THR A 221 -13.47 8.39 -10.99
C THR A 221 -12.46 7.32 -11.41
N LYS A 222 -11.28 7.76 -11.86
CA LYS A 222 -10.17 6.86 -12.20
C LYS A 222 -9.75 5.97 -11.01
N GLU A 223 -9.91 6.48 -9.78
CA GLU A 223 -9.57 5.73 -8.58
C GLU A 223 -10.60 4.62 -8.28
N GLU A 224 -11.87 4.87 -8.52
CA GLU A 224 -12.93 3.86 -8.37
C GLU A 224 -12.77 2.73 -9.40
N GLN A 225 -12.48 3.09 -10.65
CA GLN A 225 -12.20 2.10 -11.70
C GLN A 225 -10.96 1.26 -11.36
N ARG A 226 -9.87 1.90 -10.92
CA ARG A 226 -8.64 1.21 -10.52
C ARG A 226 -8.85 0.24 -9.37
N MET A 227 -9.66 0.61 -8.39
CA MET A 227 -9.95 -0.29 -7.27
C MET A 227 -10.56 -1.62 -7.75
N ALA A 228 -11.46 -1.56 -8.73
CA ALA A 228 -12.04 -2.75 -9.35
C ALA A 228 -11.01 -3.54 -10.18
N GLU A 229 -10.22 -2.86 -11.01
CA GLU A 229 -9.21 -3.46 -11.88
C GLU A 229 -8.06 -4.10 -11.08
N GLU A 230 -7.52 -3.38 -10.09
CA GLU A 230 -6.47 -3.86 -9.21
C GLU A 230 -6.93 -5.09 -8.41
N THR A 231 -8.17 -5.08 -7.88
CA THR A 231 -8.73 -6.22 -7.15
C THR A 231 -8.81 -7.47 -8.01
N ARG A 232 -9.32 -7.36 -9.24
CA ARG A 232 -9.36 -8.49 -10.19
C ARG A 232 -7.98 -9.06 -10.47
N LYS A 233 -7.01 -8.18 -10.73
CA LYS A 233 -5.62 -8.55 -11.01
C LYS A 233 -4.97 -9.29 -9.83
N ILE A 234 -5.16 -8.80 -8.60
CA ILE A 234 -4.57 -9.38 -7.38
C ILE A 234 -5.21 -10.72 -7.03
N LEU A 235 -6.54 -10.82 -7.16
CA LEU A 235 -7.27 -12.05 -6.84
C LEU A 235 -7.21 -13.08 -7.97
N HIS A 236 -6.71 -12.73 -9.17
CA HIS A 236 -6.76 -13.55 -10.39
C HIS A 236 -8.18 -13.97 -10.77
N VAL A 237 -9.16 -13.07 -10.61
CA VAL A 237 -10.58 -13.31 -10.89
C VAL A 237 -11.12 -12.20 -11.78
N GLU A 238 -11.40 -12.50 -13.05
CA GLU A 238 -11.84 -11.50 -14.01
C GLU A 238 -13.33 -11.14 -13.90
N ASP A 239 -14.17 -12.09 -13.52
CA ASP A 239 -15.64 -12.01 -13.56
C ASP A 239 -16.27 -11.51 -12.24
N ILE A 240 -15.48 -11.16 -11.23
CA ILE A 240 -16.01 -10.58 -10.00
C ILE A 240 -16.59 -9.17 -10.27
N ALA A 241 -17.86 -8.98 -9.92
CA ALA A 241 -18.53 -7.69 -10.08
C ALA A 241 -18.13 -6.74 -8.94
N ILE A 242 -17.55 -5.57 -9.27
CA ILE A 242 -17.11 -4.60 -8.27
C ILE A 242 -17.62 -3.21 -8.64
N SER A 243 -18.27 -2.55 -7.64
CA SER A 243 -18.67 -1.15 -7.71
C SER A 243 -18.09 -0.40 -6.52
N ALA A 244 -17.32 0.65 -6.78
CA ALA A 244 -16.67 1.46 -5.76
C ALA A 244 -17.18 2.90 -5.81
N THR A 245 -17.29 3.53 -4.62
CA THR A 245 -17.45 4.97 -4.47
C THR A 245 -16.38 5.47 -3.53
N CYS A 246 -15.48 6.33 -4.01
CA CYS A 246 -14.34 6.80 -3.24
C CYS A 246 -14.60 8.21 -2.71
N VAL A 247 -14.57 8.35 -1.38
CA VAL A 247 -14.91 9.59 -0.68
C VAL A 247 -13.72 10.09 0.15
N ARG A 248 -13.35 11.36 -0.03
CA ARG A 248 -12.38 12.04 0.85
C ARG A 248 -13.07 12.55 2.10
N VAL A 249 -12.51 12.20 3.26
CA VAL A 249 -13.04 12.61 4.58
C VAL A 249 -12.00 13.43 5.36
N PRO A 250 -12.43 14.32 6.29
CA PRO A 250 -11.55 15.18 7.08
C PRO A 250 -10.88 14.42 8.23
N VAL A 251 -10.21 13.32 7.90
CA VAL A 251 -9.44 12.46 8.81
C VAL A 251 -7.97 12.54 8.40
N TRP A 252 -7.06 12.62 9.36
CA TRP A 252 -5.63 12.74 9.06
C TRP A 252 -5.05 11.47 8.47
N PHE A 253 -5.19 10.35 9.19
CA PHE A 253 -4.63 9.05 8.84
C PHE A 253 -5.66 7.95 9.05
N GLY A 254 -5.49 6.84 8.34
CA GLY A 254 -6.38 5.70 8.37
C GLY A 254 -7.53 5.82 7.38
N HIS A 255 -7.65 4.84 6.49
CA HIS A 255 -8.81 4.70 5.60
C HIS A 255 -9.82 3.76 6.21
N SER A 256 -11.09 4.06 5.98
CA SER A 256 -12.19 3.17 6.34
C SER A 256 -12.98 2.77 5.08
N GLU A 257 -13.62 1.62 5.13
CA GLU A 257 -14.44 1.11 4.03
C GLU A 257 -15.70 0.45 4.57
N ALA A 258 -16.85 0.82 4.01
CA ALA A 258 -18.08 0.06 4.13
C ALA A 258 -18.15 -0.90 2.95
N VAL A 259 -18.03 -2.20 3.23
CA VAL A 259 -17.95 -3.23 2.20
C VAL A 259 -19.15 -4.16 2.32
N ASN A 260 -19.87 -4.32 1.21
CA ASN A 260 -20.90 -5.31 1.03
C ASN A 260 -20.39 -6.37 0.06
N VAL A 261 -20.46 -7.64 0.43
CA VAL A 261 -20.04 -8.78 -0.39
C VAL A 261 -21.18 -9.77 -0.59
N GLU A 262 -21.26 -10.32 -1.79
CA GLU A 262 -22.18 -11.41 -2.12
C GLU A 262 -21.38 -12.68 -2.44
N PHE A 263 -21.64 -13.75 -1.72
CA PHE A 263 -20.98 -15.04 -1.89
C PHE A 263 -21.73 -15.93 -2.88
N SER A 264 -21.04 -16.90 -3.45
CA SER A 264 -21.64 -17.88 -4.38
C SER A 264 -22.57 -18.87 -3.69
N SER A 265 -22.40 -19.10 -2.39
CA SER A 265 -23.23 -19.99 -1.59
C SER A 265 -23.43 -19.43 -0.17
N PRO A 266 -24.43 -19.93 0.57
CA PRO A 266 -24.65 -19.50 1.95
C PRO A 266 -23.40 -19.71 2.83
N ILE A 267 -23.18 -18.77 3.75
CA ILE A 267 -22.15 -18.82 4.80
C ILE A 267 -22.74 -18.22 6.07
N THR A 268 -22.33 -18.69 7.24
CA THR A 268 -22.81 -18.16 8.52
C THR A 268 -21.93 -17.04 9.05
N SER A 269 -22.47 -16.23 9.97
CA SER A 269 -21.69 -15.16 10.62
C SER A 269 -20.52 -15.72 11.43
N GLU A 270 -20.73 -16.87 12.07
CA GLU A 270 -19.71 -17.57 12.85
C GLU A 270 -18.56 -18.05 11.96
N GLU A 271 -18.86 -18.55 10.77
CA GLU A 271 -17.84 -18.96 9.79
C GLU A 271 -17.05 -17.75 9.29
N VAL A 272 -17.72 -16.66 8.92
CA VAL A 272 -17.05 -15.40 8.51
C VAL A 272 -16.13 -14.89 9.61
N MET A 273 -16.61 -14.81 10.85
CA MET A 273 -15.82 -14.37 11.99
C MET A 273 -14.59 -15.28 12.23
N LYS A 274 -14.80 -16.60 12.18
CA LYS A 274 -13.73 -17.59 12.37
C LYS A 274 -12.65 -17.47 11.28
N ILE A 275 -13.03 -17.33 10.01
CA ILE A 275 -12.10 -17.17 8.89
C ILE A 275 -11.27 -15.90 9.09
N LEU A 276 -11.92 -14.76 9.38
CA LEU A 276 -11.23 -13.49 9.56
C LEU A 276 -10.32 -13.48 10.80
N ALA A 277 -10.72 -14.11 11.89
CA ALA A 277 -9.91 -14.21 13.11
C ALA A 277 -8.61 -15.01 12.93
N GLN A 278 -8.57 -15.91 11.93
CA GLN A 278 -7.40 -16.72 11.60
C GLN A 278 -6.57 -16.15 10.43
N ALA A 279 -7.05 -15.09 9.80
CA ALA A 279 -6.43 -14.53 8.60
C ALA A 279 -5.15 -13.73 8.95
N VAL A 280 -4.10 -13.96 8.16
CA VAL A 280 -2.84 -13.21 8.29
C VAL A 280 -3.08 -11.74 7.96
N GLY A 281 -2.53 -10.85 8.78
CA GLY A 281 -2.65 -9.39 8.59
C GLY A 281 -4.01 -8.80 9.03
N VAL A 282 -5.00 -9.64 9.43
CA VAL A 282 -6.33 -9.20 9.86
C VAL A 282 -6.47 -9.25 11.38
N ARG A 283 -7.18 -8.27 11.93
CA ARG A 283 -7.68 -8.28 13.32
C ARG A 283 -9.16 -7.96 13.36
N VAL A 284 -9.94 -8.82 13.99
CA VAL A 284 -11.36 -8.59 14.20
C VAL A 284 -11.56 -7.78 15.48
N LEU A 285 -12.27 -6.65 15.36
CA LEU A 285 -12.71 -5.79 16.45
C LEU A 285 -14.24 -5.62 16.30
N ASP A 286 -15.04 -6.48 16.91
CA ASP A 286 -16.48 -6.50 16.66
C ASP A 286 -17.29 -6.92 17.90
N ASP A 287 -17.51 -5.96 18.80
CA ASP A 287 -18.45 -6.10 19.90
C ASP A 287 -19.36 -4.86 19.96
N PRO A 288 -20.51 -4.91 19.26
CA PRO A 288 -21.46 -3.80 19.25
C PRO A 288 -22.06 -3.47 20.63
N THR A 289 -22.06 -4.41 21.56
CA THR A 289 -22.68 -4.22 22.89
C THR A 289 -21.94 -3.19 23.74
N VAL A 290 -20.66 -3.04 23.49
CA VAL A 290 -19.76 -2.08 24.16
C VAL A 290 -19.17 -1.04 23.20
N SER A 291 -19.77 -0.87 22.02
CA SER A 291 -19.32 0.05 20.97
C SER A 291 -17.88 -0.19 20.53
N PHE A 292 -17.43 -1.46 20.53
CA PHE A 292 -16.09 -1.85 20.13
C PHE A 292 -16.05 -2.24 18.66
N TYR A 293 -15.45 -1.37 17.85
CA TYR A 293 -15.34 -1.50 16.39
C TYR A 293 -14.12 -0.73 15.86
N PRO A 294 -13.61 -1.04 14.64
CA PRO A 294 -12.44 -0.37 14.09
C PRO A 294 -12.69 1.12 13.81
N GLN A 295 -11.69 1.95 14.13
CA GLN A 295 -11.69 3.39 13.88
C GLN A 295 -10.36 3.84 13.29
N PRO A 296 -10.31 4.83 12.37
CA PRO A 296 -9.07 5.31 11.77
C PRO A 296 -8.04 5.77 12.80
N TRP A 297 -8.48 6.47 13.84
CA TRP A 297 -7.62 6.95 14.92
C TRP A 297 -6.89 5.80 15.63
N ALA A 298 -7.60 4.72 15.96
CA ALA A 298 -7.04 3.56 16.64
C ALA A 298 -6.20 2.66 15.72
N ALA A 299 -6.47 2.67 14.42
CA ALA A 299 -5.72 1.90 13.42
C ALA A 299 -4.40 2.56 13.01
N SER A 300 -4.25 3.87 13.23
CA SER A 300 -3.06 4.62 12.85
C SER A 300 -1.82 4.09 13.57
N GLY A 301 -0.75 3.82 12.82
CA GLY A 301 0.49 3.22 13.29
C GLY A 301 0.47 1.69 13.41
N SER A 302 -0.66 1.03 13.09
CA SER A 302 -0.77 -0.44 13.14
C SER A 302 -0.41 -1.11 11.80
N ASP A 303 0.15 -2.31 11.90
CA ASP A 303 0.47 -3.18 10.76
C ASP A 303 -0.76 -3.96 10.24
N HIS A 304 -1.87 -3.95 10.96
CA HIS A 304 -3.03 -4.79 10.71
C HIS A 304 -4.14 -4.07 9.94
N VAL A 305 -4.89 -4.87 9.20
CA VAL A 305 -6.21 -4.51 8.70
C VAL A 305 -7.23 -4.93 9.74
N PHE A 306 -8.01 -3.98 10.24
CA PHE A 306 -9.05 -4.22 11.23
C PHE A 306 -10.39 -4.41 10.55
N VAL A 307 -11.13 -5.43 10.97
CA VAL A 307 -12.48 -5.72 10.46
C VAL A 307 -13.46 -5.78 11.63
N GLY A 308 -14.60 -5.15 11.46
CA GLY A 308 -15.69 -5.19 12.44
C GLY A 308 -17.02 -4.84 11.81
N ARG A 309 -18.07 -4.70 12.63
CA ARG A 309 -19.43 -4.49 12.16
C ARG A 309 -19.87 -5.55 11.15
N ILE A 310 -19.40 -6.79 11.37
CA ILE A 310 -19.68 -7.96 10.52
C ILE A 310 -21.13 -8.40 10.77
N ARG A 311 -21.93 -8.38 9.73
CA ARG A 311 -23.35 -8.73 9.80
C ARG A 311 -23.88 -9.21 8.47
N ARG A 312 -24.93 -10.01 8.51
CA ARG A 312 -25.65 -10.41 7.30
C ARG A 312 -26.24 -9.19 6.61
N ASP A 313 -26.21 -9.19 5.30
CA ASP A 313 -26.98 -8.25 4.49
C ASP A 313 -28.45 -8.72 4.48
N VAL A 314 -29.36 -7.88 4.98
CA VAL A 314 -30.79 -8.19 5.02
C VAL A 314 -31.47 -8.16 3.64
N SER A 315 -30.79 -7.59 2.64
CA SER A 315 -31.28 -7.44 1.27
C SER A 315 -30.87 -8.58 0.34
N HIS A 316 -29.89 -9.42 0.75
CA HIS A 316 -29.38 -10.51 -0.08
C HIS A 316 -29.09 -11.78 0.75
N PRO A 317 -29.59 -12.98 0.34
CA PRO A 317 -29.48 -14.21 1.13
C PRO A 317 -28.04 -14.67 1.40
N ASN A 318 -27.11 -14.39 0.48
CA ASN A 318 -25.68 -14.72 0.62
C ASN A 318 -24.82 -13.48 0.84
N GLY A 319 -25.42 -12.37 1.27
CA GLY A 319 -24.75 -11.10 1.46
C GLY A 319 -24.22 -10.90 2.88
N PHE A 320 -23.06 -10.22 2.99
CA PHE A 320 -22.49 -9.73 4.24
C PHE A 320 -22.05 -8.29 4.09
N VAL A 321 -22.17 -7.55 5.18
CA VAL A 321 -21.66 -6.17 5.29
C VAL A 321 -20.64 -6.11 6.40
N MET A 322 -19.51 -5.44 6.15
CA MET A 322 -18.44 -5.25 7.13
C MET A 322 -17.83 -3.86 7.04
N TRP A 323 -17.17 -3.47 8.10
CA TRP A 323 -16.42 -2.24 8.20
C TRP A 323 -14.93 -2.58 8.31
N ILE A 324 -14.12 -2.07 7.38
CA ILE A 324 -12.69 -2.35 7.28
C ILE A 324 -11.94 -1.05 7.52
N VAL A 325 -10.89 -1.08 8.35
CA VAL A 325 -10.04 0.07 8.64
C VAL A 325 -8.57 -0.34 8.67
N ALA A 326 -7.71 0.45 8.03
CA ALA A 326 -6.27 0.27 8.14
C ALA A 326 -5.52 1.62 8.08
N ASP A 327 -4.28 1.63 8.55
CA ASP A 327 -3.39 2.76 8.31
C ASP A 327 -2.97 2.77 6.84
N ASN A 328 -3.41 3.81 6.12
CA ASN A 328 -3.19 3.95 4.69
C ASN A 328 -1.73 4.25 4.31
N VAL A 329 -0.95 4.83 5.22
CA VAL A 329 0.47 5.14 5.02
C VAL A 329 1.34 3.93 5.38
N ARG A 330 0.90 3.16 6.39
CA ARG A 330 1.64 2.01 6.90
C ARG A 330 1.25 0.72 6.15
N LYS A 331 0.21 -0.01 6.56
CA LYS A 331 -0.20 -1.24 5.84
C LYS A 331 -0.63 -0.95 4.41
N GLY A 332 -1.31 0.17 4.19
CA GLY A 332 -1.76 0.58 2.86
C GLY A 332 -0.65 1.03 1.90
N ALA A 333 0.61 1.15 2.36
CA ALA A 333 1.72 1.61 1.52
C ALA A 333 3.09 1.09 1.99
N ALA A 334 3.71 1.75 2.98
CA ALA A 334 5.09 1.51 3.38
C ALA A 334 5.36 0.07 3.84
N LEU A 335 4.48 -0.48 4.65
CA LEU A 335 4.62 -1.87 5.11
C LEU A 335 4.44 -2.86 3.97
N ASN A 336 3.47 -2.63 3.07
CA ASN A 336 3.23 -3.53 1.95
C ASN A 336 4.46 -3.64 1.03
N VAL A 337 5.12 -2.53 0.71
CA VAL A 337 6.32 -2.56 -0.16
C VAL A 337 7.50 -3.24 0.55
N VAL A 338 7.65 -3.07 1.86
CA VAL A 338 8.70 -3.76 2.64
C VAL A 338 8.41 -5.25 2.74
N GLN A 339 7.16 -5.65 3.00
CA GLN A 339 6.75 -7.06 3.02
C GLN A 339 6.94 -7.75 1.65
N ILE A 340 6.72 -7.04 0.53
CA ILE A 340 7.04 -7.57 -0.82
C ILE A 340 8.53 -7.90 -0.92
N ALA A 341 9.40 -7.02 -0.41
CA ALA A 341 10.85 -7.28 -0.41
C ALA A 341 11.20 -8.47 0.48
N GLU A 342 10.67 -8.53 1.71
CA GLU A 342 10.90 -9.62 2.67
C GLU A 342 10.49 -10.97 2.08
N GLU A 343 9.29 -11.06 1.51
CA GLU A 343 8.77 -12.27 0.89
C GLU A 343 9.61 -12.70 -0.32
N GLY A 344 10.04 -11.74 -1.14
CA GLY A 344 10.92 -12.00 -2.28
C GLY A 344 12.30 -12.50 -1.87
N ILE A 345 12.85 -11.97 -0.79
CA ILE A 345 14.13 -12.40 -0.21
C ILE A 345 14.01 -13.79 0.39
N GLU A 346 12.98 -14.04 1.22
CA GLU A 346 12.76 -15.32 1.87
C GLU A 346 12.60 -16.47 0.86
N ARG A 347 11.96 -16.19 -0.26
CA ARG A 347 11.77 -17.17 -1.34
C ARG A 347 12.93 -17.24 -2.34
N GLY A 348 13.95 -16.40 -2.18
CA GLY A 348 15.09 -16.37 -3.10
C GLY A 348 14.78 -15.78 -4.49
N TRP A 349 13.70 -15.04 -4.64
CA TRP A 349 13.34 -14.32 -5.87
C TRP A 349 13.98 -12.92 -5.96
N ILE A 350 14.40 -12.37 -4.82
CA ILE A 350 15.18 -11.14 -4.71
C ILE A 350 16.48 -11.48 -3.99
N CYS A 351 17.60 -11.33 -4.69
CA CYS A 351 18.94 -11.64 -4.17
C CYS A 351 19.83 -10.39 -4.23
N PRO A 352 20.83 -10.27 -3.32
CA PRO A 352 21.85 -9.25 -3.46
C PRO A 352 22.58 -9.42 -4.81
N ARG A 353 23.01 -8.31 -5.39
CA ARG A 353 23.84 -8.35 -6.60
C ARG A 353 25.20 -8.94 -6.23
N GLU A 354 25.66 -9.90 -7.01
CA GLU A 354 27.08 -10.31 -6.94
C GLU A 354 27.93 -9.09 -7.22
N SER A 355 28.84 -8.76 -6.33
CA SER A 355 29.75 -7.65 -6.56
C SER A 355 30.53 -7.93 -7.85
N LEU A 356 30.53 -7.01 -8.79
CA LEU A 356 31.29 -7.11 -10.04
C LEU A 356 32.81 -7.33 -9.82
N ALA A 357 33.27 -7.26 -8.59
CA ALA A 357 34.65 -7.52 -8.19
C ALA A 357 35.02 -9.02 -8.23
N SER A 358 34.06 -9.94 -8.13
CA SER A 358 34.33 -11.37 -8.19
C SER A 358 34.30 -11.98 -9.62
N LEU A 359 34.04 -11.17 -10.64
CA LEU A 359 34.04 -11.63 -12.05
C LEU A 359 35.35 -11.32 -12.79
N ASN A 360 36.36 -10.72 -12.12
CA ASN A 360 37.66 -10.38 -12.70
C ASN A 360 38.85 -11.10 -12.01
N GLU A 361 38.59 -12.14 -11.24
CA GLU A 361 39.54 -13.15 -10.80
C GLU A 361 39.24 -14.48 -11.51
#